data_03f350647796e1f56dc43e3e6d5423de
#
_entry.id   03f350647796e1f56dc43e3e6d5423de
#
_cell.length_a   1.000
_cell.length_b   1.000
_cell.length_c   1.000
_cell.angle_alpha   90.00
_cell.angle_beta   90.00
_cell.angle_gamma   90.00
#
_symmetry.space_group_name_H-M   'P 1'
#
loop_
_entity.id
_entity.type
_entity.pdbx_description
1 polymer ?
#
loop_
_entity_poly.entity_id
_entity_poly.type
_entity_poly.pdbx_seq_one_letter_code
_entity_poly.pdbx_strand_id
1 'polypeptide(L)'
;MLLRHGESEGNVAYERSVAGDHSLYSGDFLERHSALWRLTEKGEDQAKVAGEWIRNNLMETNFDCHYTSEYVRAMETAGLLGLPNARWRPEVMLRERDWGEYDLRSQQERREAFKDYETRRRRESLFWAPPGGESLAQVAQRVDAFLMFVNRRFADGRVIITCHGELMWAFRLRFERLSQLKYREMQAERCSQQKIQNCQVIVYSRRCPVRHRPRMPLRRQPAKLTWRACAIPEQVTGQLSNSFRWMRFVCPWDVERSGGDEWRQIERSGGLTGAELLAEARSIPRIYNNQISSMDDPELKRKLVQYKKAASSAIARAP
;
A
#
# COMPACT_ATOMS: atom_id res chain seq x y z
N MET A 1 -4.70 -3.94 9.85
CA MET A 1 -3.36 -3.47 9.51
C MET A 1 -3.21 -3.44 8.02
N LEU A 2 -2.63 -2.40 7.47
CA LEU A 2 -2.29 -2.27 6.05
C LEU A 2 -0.77 -2.30 5.91
N LEU A 3 -0.28 -2.98 4.89
CA LEU A 3 1.13 -3.05 4.52
C LEU A 3 1.28 -2.81 3.02
N ARG A 4 2.14 -1.86 2.61
CA ARG A 4 2.51 -1.73 1.21
C ARG A 4 3.53 -2.80 0.84
N HIS A 5 3.45 -3.33 -0.37
CA HIS A 5 4.45 -4.26 -0.91
C HIS A 5 5.88 -3.67 -0.87
N GLY A 6 6.89 -4.52 -0.84
CA GLY A 6 8.31 -4.17 -0.96
C GLY A 6 8.64 -3.51 -2.31
N GLU A 7 9.88 -3.06 -2.49
CA GLU A 7 10.32 -2.50 -3.76
C GLU A 7 10.12 -3.51 -4.89
N SER A 8 9.57 -3.08 -6.01
CA SER A 8 9.26 -3.91 -7.18
C SER A 8 9.95 -3.42 -8.44
N GLU A 9 10.01 -4.28 -9.47
CA GLU A 9 10.50 -3.96 -10.81
C GLU A 9 9.87 -2.66 -11.34
N GLY A 10 8.56 -2.50 -11.19
CA GLY A 10 7.86 -1.26 -11.60
C GLY A 10 8.24 -0.04 -10.78
N ASN A 11 8.60 -0.19 -9.48
CA ASN A 11 9.09 0.93 -8.68
C ASN A 11 10.45 1.41 -9.20
N VAL A 12 11.37 0.49 -9.49
CA VAL A 12 12.70 0.82 -10.02
C VAL A 12 12.60 1.46 -11.40
N ALA A 13 11.81 0.87 -12.30
CA ALA A 13 11.58 1.43 -13.64
C ALA A 13 11.04 2.87 -13.56
N TYR A 14 10.03 3.09 -12.72
CA TYR A 14 9.45 4.43 -12.53
C TYR A 14 10.47 5.42 -11.93
N GLU A 15 11.21 5.05 -10.91
CA GLU A 15 12.17 5.95 -10.24
C GLU A 15 13.33 6.31 -11.15
N ARG A 16 13.85 5.35 -11.95
CA ARG A 16 14.84 5.60 -12.98
C ARG A 16 14.32 6.52 -14.06
N SER A 17 13.11 6.26 -14.56
CA SER A 17 12.48 7.11 -15.57
C SER A 17 12.28 8.56 -15.09
N VAL A 18 11.91 8.75 -13.83
CA VAL A 18 11.83 10.08 -13.19
C VAL A 18 13.20 10.76 -13.15
N ALA A 19 14.28 10.01 -12.99
CA ALA A 19 15.65 10.50 -13.01
C ALA A 19 16.21 10.72 -14.44
N GLY A 20 15.46 10.36 -15.48
CA GLY A 20 15.81 10.53 -16.89
C GLY A 20 16.41 9.29 -17.56
N ASP A 21 16.46 8.14 -16.85
CA ASP A 21 16.84 6.87 -17.43
C ASP A 21 15.59 6.05 -17.75
N HIS A 22 15.27 5.93 -19.04
CA HIS A 22 14.10 5.23 -19.57
C HIS A 22 14.41 3.82 -20.06
N SER A 23 15.64 3.34 -19.91
CA SER A 23 16.13 2.09 -20.49
C SER A 23 15.32 0.86 -20.07
N LEU A 24 14.73 0.89 -18.88
CA LEU A 24 13.91 -0.21 -18.36
C LEU A 24 12.50 -0.30 -18.99
N TYR A 25 12.04 0.76 -19.69
CA TYR A 25 10.77 0.73 -20.41
C TYR A 25 10.97 0.13 -21.82
N SER A 26 11.33 -1.15 -21.87
CA SER A 26 11.60 -1.88 -23.10
C SER A 26 11.34 -3.37 -22.95
N GLY A 27 11.24 -4.10 -24.06
CA GLY A 27 11.14 -5.56 -24.09
C GLY A 27 10.09 -6.13 -23.15
N ASP A 28 10.47 -7.14 -22.37
CA ASP A 28 9.60 -7.86 -21.45
C ASP A 28 8.82 -6.98 -20.47
N PHE A 29 9.35 -5.80 -20.13
CA PHE A 29 8.65 -4.89 -19.22
C PHE A 29 7.37 -4.32 -19.86
N LEU A 30 7.43 -3.96 -21.12
CA LEU A 30 6.28 -3.42 -21.85
C LEU A 30 5.27 -4.50 -22.26
N GLU A 31 5.74 -5.72 -22.46
CA GLU A 31 4.89 -6.86 -22.84
C GLU A 31 4.17 -7.49 -21.65
N ARG A 32 4.60 -7.17 -20.43
CA ARG A 32 4.08 -7.77 -19.21
C ARG A 32 3.15 -6.84 -18.46
N HIS A 33 1.94 -7.31 -18.17
CA HIS A 33 0.99 -6.58 -17.33
C HIS A 33 1.58 -6.26 -15.95
N SER A 34 1.35 -5.07 -15.45
CA SER A 34 1.89 -4.56 -14.16
C SER A 34 1.54 -5.42 -12.93
N ALA A 35 0.49 -6.22 -13.02
CA ALA A 35 0.13 -7.19 -11.99
C ALA A 35 1.22 -8.27 -11.78
N LEU A 36 2.00 -8.57 -12.81
CA LEU A 36 3.00 -9.62 -12.84
C LEU A 36 4.43 -9.14 -12.48
N TRP A 37 4.61 -7.84 -12.20
CA TRP A 37 5.90 -7.32 -11.75
C TRP A 37 6.24 -7.84 -10.37
N ARG A 38 7.45 -8.36 -10.25
CA ARG A 38 7.97 -9.00 -9.04
C ARG A 38 8.66 -8.02 -8.10
N LEU A 39 8.96 -8.47 -6.89
CA LEU A 39 9.87 -7.77 -5.99
C LEU A 39 11.30 -7.80 -6.52
N THR A 40 12.05 -6.73 -6.25
CA THR A 40 13.51 -6.74 -6.30
C THR A 40 14.07 -7.50 -5.09
N GLU A 41 15.37 -7.83 -5.10
CA GLU A 41 16.02 -8.40 -3.92
C GLU A 41 15.87 -7.50 -2.69
N LYS A 42 16.08 -6.22 -2.88
CA LYS A 42 15.86 -5.22 -1.84
C LYS A 42 14.40 -5.22 -1.33
N GLY A 43 13.43 -5.40 -2.23
CA GLY A 43 12.02 -5.52 -1.86
C GLY A 43 11.75 -6.78 -1.04
N GLU A 44 12.40 -7.88 -1.35
CA GLU A 44 12.32 -9.11 -0.55
C GLU A 44 12.88 -8.90 0.87
N ASP A 45 14.03 -8.23 0.99
CA ASP A 45 14.64 -7.95 2.29
C ASP A 45 13.79 -6.96 3.11
N GLN A 46 13.22 -5.95 2.47
CA GLN A 46 12.24 -5.06 3.11
C GLN A 46 11.05 -5.83 3.68
N ALA A 47 10.54 -6.83 2.96
CA ALA A 47 9.43 -7.65 3.41
C ALA A 47 9.81 -8.52 4.63
N LYS A 48 10.99 -9.14 4.62
CA LYS A 48 11.51 -9.92 5.77
C LYS A 48 11.65 -9.04 7.02
N VAL A 49 12.26 -7.86 6.87
CA VAL A 49 12.41 -6.87 7.96
C VAL A 49 11.05 -6.42 8.50
N ALA A 50 10.08 -6.15 7.61
CA ALA A 50 8.73 -5.79 8.02
C ALA A 50 8.05 -6.92 8.82
N GLY A 51 8.22 -8.16 8.38
CA GLY A 51 7.71 -9.33 9.10
C GLY A 51 8.32 -9.50 10.50
N GLU A 52 9.63 -9.34 10.61
CA GLU A 52 10.34 -9.36 11.90
C GLU A 52 9.84 -8.23 12.82
N TRP A 53 9.72 -7.02 12.31
CA TRP A 53 9.20 -5.90 13.08
C TRP A 53 7.78 -6.15 13.58
N ILE A 54 6.89 -6.70 12.74
CA ILE A 54 5.51 -7.04 13.12
C ILE A 54 5.52 -8.04 14.29
N ARG A 55 6.32 -9.09 14.21
CA ARG A 55 6.43 -10.11 15.27
C ARG A 55 6.95 -9.53 16.58
N ASN A 56 7.89 -8.61 16.52
CA ASN A 56 8.57 -8.07 17.70
C ASN A 56 7.79 -6.92 18.38
N ASN A 57 7.00 -6.15 17.64
CA ASN A 57 6.41 -4.90 18.14
C ASN A 57 4.89 -4.95 18.32
N LEU A 58 4.22 -5.90 17.68
CA LEU A 58 2.79 -6.10 17.89
C LEU A 58 2.60 -7.29 18.84
N MET A 59 2.24 -7.02 20.08
CA MET A 59 2.14 -8.00 21.19
C MET A 59 1.26 -9.22 20.87
N GLU A 60 0.42 -9.12 19.85
CA GLU A 60 -0.43 -10.18 19.34
C GLU A 60 -0.34 -10.23 17.81
N THR A 61 0.59 -11.00 17.29
CA THR A 61 0.77 -11.21 15.85
C THR A 61 -0.27 -12.14 15.22
N ASN A 62 -1.19 -12.67 16.02
CA ASN A 62 -2.26 -13.51 15.51
C ASN A 62 -3.34 -12.64 14.88
N PHE A 63 -3.38 -12.64 13.58
CA PHE A 63 -4.47 -12.07 12.80
C PHE A 63 -5.55 -13.12 12.57
N ASP A 64 -6.81 -12.70 12.68
CA ASP A 64 -7.96 -13.57 12.39
C ASP A 64 -8.12 -13.80 10.88
N CYS A 65 -7.62 -12.89 10.06
CA CYS A 65 -7.62 -13.04 8.61
C CYS A 65 -6.45 -12.31 7.95
N HIS A 66 -5.96 -12.89 6.85
CA HIS A 66 -4.83 -12.40 6.08
C HIS A 66 -5.25 -12.23 4.62
N TYR A 67 -5.27 -11.01 4.13
CA TYR A 67 -5.55 -10.68 2.74
C TYR A 67 -4.32 -10.14 2.04
N THR A 68 -4.19 -10.43 0.77
CA THR A 68 -3.20 -9.82 -0.11
C THR A 68 -3.85 -9.43 -1.43
N SER A 69 -3.32 -8.42 -2.10
CA SER A 69 -3.61 -8.20 -3.50
C SER A 69 -3.15 -9.41 -4.32
N GLU A 70 -3.83 -9.69 -5.43
CA GLU A 70 -3.43 -10.70 -6.41
C GLU A 70 -2.16 -10.32 -7.20
N TYR A 71 -1.71 -9.08 -7.10
CA TYR A 71 -0.49 -8.64 -7.78
C TYR A 71 0.74 -9.32 -7.17
N VAL A 72 1.58 -9.91 -8.01
CA VAL A 72 2.71 -10.76 -7.64
C VAL A 72 3.58 -10.13 -6.56
N ARG A 73 3.95 -8.86 -6.69
CA ARG A 73 4.75 -8.12 -5.69
C ARG A 73 4.11 -8.06 -4.29
N ALA A 74 2.78 -8.03 -4.22
CA ALA A 74 2.07 -8.03 -2.94
C ALA A 74 2.00 -9.46 -2.35
N MET A 75 1.80 -10.47 -3.20
CA MET A 75 1.84 -11.88 -2.81
C MET A 75 3.22 -12.27 -2.28
N GLU A 76 4.29 -11.91 -2.99
CA GLU A 76 5.67 -12.14 -2.52
C GLU A 76 5.92 -11.47 -1.17
N THR A 77 5.53 -10.20 -1.04
CA THR A 77 5.66 -9.48 0.23
C THR A 77 4.95 -10.24 1.35
N ALA A 78 3.69 -10.61 1.16
CA ALA A 78 2.89 -11.33 2.15
C ALA A 78 3.53 -12.66 2.55
N GLY A 79 4.02 -13.43 1.59
CA GLY A 79 4.70 -14.71 1.85
C GLY A 79 6.01 -14.55 2.64
N LEU A 80 6.77 -13.46 2.35
CA LEU A 80 8.06 -13.17 3.00
C LEU A 80 7.94 -12.60 4.42
N LEU A 81 6.73 -12.13 4.84
CA LEU A 81 6.54 -11.65 6.21
C LEU A 81 6.83 -12.73 7.27
N GLY A 82 6.74 -14.01 6.94
CA GLY A 82 6.99 -15.11 7.87
C GLY A 82 6.10 -15.07 9.11
N LEU A 83 4.85 -14.68 8.96
CA LEU A 83 3.89 -14.64 10.09
C LEU A 83 3.44 -16.05 10.44
N PRO A 84 3.46 -16.44 11.72
CA PRO A 84 3.08 -17.77 12.14
C PRO A 84 1.59 -18.03 11.85
N ASN A 85 1.28 -19.22 11.38
CA ASN A 85 -0.07 -19.66 11.06
C ASN A 85 -0.86 -18.78 10.07
N ALA A 86 -0.18 -17.93 9.31
CA ALA A 86 -0.82 -17.08 8.32
C ALA A 86 -1.42 -17.92 7.18
N ARG A 87 -2.69 -17.65 6.86
CA ARG A 87 -3.41 -18.18 5.70
C ARG A 87 -3.85 -17.01 4.83
N TRP A 88 -3.14 -16.79 3.75
CA TRP A 88 -3.33 -15.65 2.87
C TRP A 88 -4.42 -15.90 1.83
N ARG A 89 -5.20 -14.87 1.57
CA ARG A 89 -6.25 -14.85 0.55
C ARG A 89 -5.97 -13.76 -0.45
N PRO A 90 -5.57 -14.11 -1.66
CA PRO A 90 -5.53 -13.15 -2.75
C PRO A 90 -6.94 -12.57 -2.99
N GLU A 91 -7.03 -11.27 -3.18
CA GLU A 91 -8.30 -10.55 -3.31
C GLU A 91 -8.19 -9.45 -4.37
N VAL A 92 -8.98 -9.57 -5.44
CA VAL A 92 -8.98 -8.65 -6.58
C VAL A 92 -9.33 -7.21 -6.20
N MET A 93 -10.20 -7.02 -5.21
CA MET A 93 -10.56 -5.68 -4.73
C MET A 93 -9.37 -4.93 -4.13
N LEU A 94 -8.30 -5.65 -3.77
CA LEU A 94 -7.07 -5.09 -3.20
C LEU A 94 -5.99 -4.77 -4.24
N ARG A 95 -6.26 -4.93 -5.55
CA ARG A 95 -5.32 -4.58 -6.61
C ARG A 95 -4.95 -3.10 -6.54
N GLU A 96 -3.81 -2.74 -7.12
CA GLU A 96 -3.40 -1.33 -7.23
C GLU A 96 -4.42 -0.54 -8.05
N ARG A 97 -4.36 0.77 -7.92
CA ARG A 97 -5.06 1.68 -8.84
C ARG A 97 -4.63 1.37 -10.27
N ASP A 98 -5.61 1.20 -11.13
CA ASP A 98 -5.34 1.04 -12.54
C ASP A 98 -4.85 2.37 -13.14
N TRP A 99 -3.66 2.37 -13.69
CA TRP A 99 -3.05 3.53 -14.33
C TRP A 99 -3.35 3.59 -15.83
N GLY A 100 -4.08 2.60 -16.38
CA GLY A 100 -4.46 2.55 -17.78
C GLY A 100 -3.26 2.74 -18.70
N GLU A 101 -3.39 3.65 -19.68
CA GLU A 101 -2.31 3.93 -20.64
C GLU A 101 -1.03 4.49 -20.00
N TYR A 102 -1.06 4.92 -18.75
CA TYR A 102 0.13 5.41 -18.03
C TYR A 102 1.03 4.28 -17.52
N ASP A 103 0.50 3.07 -17.33
CA ASP A 103 1.20 2.03 -16.58
C ASP A 103 2.51 1.59 -17.26
N LEU A 104 2.48 1.43 -18.58
CA LEU A 104 3.61 0.98 -19.38
C LEU A 104 4.36 2.13 -20.09
N ARG A 105 4.14 3.39 -19.71
CA ARG A 105 4.80 4.53 -20.31
C ARG A 105 5.85 5.14 -19.40
N SER A 106 7.01 5.47 -19.96
CA SER A 106 8.04 6.24 -19.28
C SER A 106 7.55 7.62 -18.88
N GLN A 107 8.23 8.26 -17.94
CA GLN A 107 7.88 9.61 -17.50
C GLN A 107 7.97 10.65 -18.61
N GLN A 108 8.87 10.45 -19.58
CA GLN A 108 8.99 11.30 -20.75
C GLN A 108 7.75 11.15 -21.65
N GLU A 109 7.41 9.93 -22.04
CA GLU A 109 6.23 9.65 -22.87
C GLU A 109 4.94 10.16 -22.24
N ARG A 110 4.78 10.02 -20.91
CA ARG A 110 3.62 10.59 -20.19
C ARG A 110 3.54 12.11 -20.35
N ARG A 111 4.67 12.81 -20.25
CA ARG A 111 4.70 14.28 -20.43
C ARG A 111 4.39 14.72 -21.85
N GLU A 112 4.86 13.97 -22.83
CA GLU A 112 4.67 14.27 -24.24
C GLU A 112 3.24 13.96 -24.70
N ALA A 113 2.76 12.75 -24.42
CA ALA A 113 1.46 12.27 -24.87
C ALA A 113 0.27 12.87 -24.09
N PHE A 114 0.49 13.29 -22.83
CA PHE A 114 -0.62 13.62 -21.91
C PHE A 114 -0.48 14.98 -21.22
N LYS A 115 0.02 16.01 -21.92
CA LYS A 115 0.20 17.38 -21.37
C LYS A 115 -1.08 17.93 -20.70
N ASP A 116 -2.21 17.79 -21.36
CA ASP A 116 -3.51 18.26 -20.84
C ASP A 116 -3.98 17.44 -19.64
N TYR A 117 -3.63 16.17 -19.59
CA TYR A 117 -4.00 15.28 -18.47
C TYR A 117 -3.28 15.65 -17.18
N GLU A 118 -2.05 16.11 -17.22
CA GLU A 118 -1.33 16.58 -16.03
C GLU A 118 -2.00 17.85 -15.46
N THR A 119 -2.49 18.73 -16.30
CA THR A 119 -3.26 19.90 -15.86
C THR A 119 -4.60 19.48 -15.24
N ARG A 120 -5.31 18.56 -15.89
CA ARG A 120 -6.56 17.99 -15.35
C ARG A 120 -6.32 17.26 -14.04
N ARG A 121 -5.26 16.49 -13.90
CA ARG A 121 -4.88 15.77 -12.67
C ARG A 121 -4.77 16.70 -11.47
N ARG A 122 -4.17 17.88 -11.65
CA ARG A 122 -4.06 18.90 -10.59
C ARG A 122 -5.43 19.48 -10.21
N ARG A 123 -6.27 19.74 -11.21
CA ARG A 123 -7.60 20.35 -11.03
C ARG A 123 -8.59 19.36 -10.42
N GLU A 124 -8.65 18.15 -10.95
CA GLU A 124 -9.67 17.15 -10.64
C GLU A 124 -9.29 16.27 -9.41
N SER A 125 -8.00 16.18 -9.08
CA SER A 125 -7.48 15.53 -7.86
C SER A 125 -8.01 14.10 -7.67
N LEU A 126 -8.93 13.89 -6.72
CA LEU A 126 -9.52 12.58 -6.41
C LEU A 126 -10.29 11.95 -7.58
N PHE A 127 -10.90 12.79 -8.40
CA PHE A 127 -11.77 12.35 -9.49
C PHE A 127 -11.03 12.15 -10.80
N TRP A 128 -9.78 12.60 -10.89
CA TRP A 128 -8.98 12.39 -12.08
C TRP A 128 -8.66 10.91 -12.28
N ALA A 129 -8.86 10.42 -13.50
CA ALA A 129 -8.43 9.10 -13.95
C ALA A 129 -7.51 9.24 -15.16
N PRO A 130 -6.46 8.42 -15.29
CA PRO A 130 -5.73 8.31 -16.55
C PRO A 130 -6.62 7.65 -17.61
N PRO A 131 -6.32 7.82 -18.92
CA PRO A 131 -7.06 7.14 -19.99
C PRO A 131 -7.06 5.63 -19.76
N GLY A 132 -8.24 5.02 -19.77
CA GLY A 132 -8.43 3.59 -19.54
C GLY A 132 -8.18 3.11 -18.09
N GLY A 133 -7.90 4.03 -17.16
CA GLY A 133 -7.59 3.69 -15.76
C GLY A 133 -8.65 4.14 -14.75
N GLU A 134 -8.31 4.03 -13.46
CA GLU A 134 -9.18 4.37 -12.33
C GLU A 134 -8.85 5.75 -11.74
N SER A 135 -9.86 6.48 -11.29
CA SER A 135 -9.69 7.58 -10.34
C SER A 135 -9.51 7.04 -8.91
N LEU A 136 -8.92 7.85 -8.03
CA LEU A 136 -8.81 7.42 -6.62
C LEU A 136 -10.18 7.31 -5.94
N ALA A 137 -11.19 8.05 -6.44
CA ALA A 137 -12.57 7.91 -5.99
C ALA A 137 -13.16 6.53 -6.32
N GLN A 138 -12.87 5.98 -7.51
CA GLN A 138 -13.28 4.61 -7.88
C GLN A 138 -12.54 3.56 -7.05
N VAL A 139 -11.24 3.74 -6.81
CA VAL A 139 -10.49 2.88 -5.89
C VAL A 139 -11.11 2.88 -4.49
N ALA A 140 -11.53 4.06 -4.00
CA ALA A 140 -12.19 4.18 -2.71
C ALA A 140 -13.55 3.44 -2.66
N GLN A 141 -14.29 3.36 -3.75
CA GLN A 141 -15.51 2.54 -3.84
C GLN A 141 -15.19 1.03 -3.72
N ARG A 142 -14.09 0.55 -4.33
CA ARG A 142 -13.65 -0.84 -4.14
C ARG A 142 -13.27 -1.11 -2.68
N VAL A 143 -12.61 -0.16 -2.05
CA VAL A 143 -12.30 -0.24 -0.61
C VAL A 143 -13.57 -0.30 0.24
N ASP A 144 -14.60 0.48 -0.07
CA ASP A 144 -15.88 0.40 0.63
C ASP A 144 -16.51 -0.98 0.52
N ALA A 145 -16.53 -1.56 -0.68
CA ALA A 145 -17.06 -2.91 -0.91
C ALA A 145 -16.27 -3.96 -0.12
N PHE A 146 -14.93 -3.88 -0.14
CA PHE A 146 -14.07 -4.78 0.63
C PHE A 146 -14.28 -4.62 2.14
N LEU A 147 -14.38 -3.39 2.64
CA LEU A 147 -14.62 -3.12 4.06
C LEU A 147 -15.99 -3.66 4.53
N MET A 148 -17.03 -3.54 3.71
CA MET A 148 -18.33 -4.14 4.02
C MET A 148 -18.24 -5.67 4.11
N PHE A 149 -17.53 -6.29 3.16
CA PHE A 149 -17.29 -7.72 3.15
C PHE A 149 -16.54 -8.18 4.42
N VAL A 150 -15.42 -7.52 4.75
CA VAL A 150 -14.63 -7.84 5.94
C VAL A 150 -15.42 -7.61 7.23
N ASN A 151 -16.16 -6.50 7.30
CA ASN A 151 -16.92 -6.17 8.50
C ASN A 151 -18.03 -7.18 8.82
N ARG A 152 -18.69 -7.71 7.81
CA ARG A 152 -19.70 -8.77 7.99
C ARG A 152 -19.12 -10.05 8.58
N ARG A 153 -17.87 -10.36 8.28
CA ARG A 153 -17.19 -11.62 8.67
C ARG A 153 -16.32 -11.48 9.92
N PHE A 154 -15.69 -10.31 10.10
CA PHE A 154 -14.65 -10.07 11.11
C PHE A 154 -14.86 -8.74 11.86
N ALA A 155 -16.08 -8.44 12.28
CA ALA A 155 -16.43 -7.16 12.92
C ALA A 155 -15.48 -6.74 14.07
N ASP A 156 -14.99 -7.68 14.84
CA ASP A 156 -14.02 -7.47 15.94
C ASP A 156 -12.67 -8.17 15.68
N GLY A 157 -12.49 -8.69 14.48
CA GLY A 157 -11.28 -9.41 14.11
C GLY A 157 -10.11 -8.50 13.81
N ARG A 158 -8.94 -9.07 13.90
CA ARG A 158 -7.68 -8.47 13.47
C ARG A 158 -7.37 -8.93 12.05
N VAL A 159 -7.33 -7.99 11.13
CA VAL A 159 -7.09 -8.25 9.72
C VAL A 159 -5.79 -7.60 9.29
N ILE A 160 -4.95 -8.36 8.58
CA ILE A 160 -3.78 -7.84 7.89
C ILE A 160 -4.05 -7.85 6.38
N ILE A 161 -3.62 -6.79 5.72
CA ILE A 161 -3.79 -6.60 4.27
C ILE A 161 -2.46 -6.16 3.69
N THR A 162 -1.91 -6.96 2.77
CA THR A 162 -0.75 -6.58 1.97
C THR A 162 -1.22 -6.06 0.62
N CYS A 163 -0.89 -4.81 0.30
CA CYS A 163 -1.44 -4.11 -0.85
C CYS A 163 -0.50 -3.02 -1.39
N HIS A 164 -1.03 -1.93 -1.91
CA HIS A 164 -0.34 -0.94 -2.75
C HIS A 164 -0.49 0.49 -2.24
N GLY A 165 0.34 1.39 -2.79
CA GLY A 165 0.42 2.76 -2.32
C GLY A 165 -0.86 3.57 -2.52
N GLU A 166 -1.44 3.57 -3.73
CA GLU A 166 -2.66 4.33 -4.00
C GLU A 166 -3.88 3.69 -3.33
N LEU A 167 -3.92 2.35 -3.26
CA LEU A 167 -4.97 1.67 -2.50
C LEU A 167 -4.92 2.02 -1.01
N MET A 168 -3.73 2.12 -0.40
CA MET A 168 -3.60 2.57 1.00
C MET A 168 -4.07 4.02 1.17
N TRP A 169 -3.89 4.88 0.18
CA TRP A 169 -4.49 6.21 0.18
C TRP A 169 -6.02 6.16 0.16
N ALA A 170 -6.61 5.25 -0.60
CA ALA A 170 -8.05 5.05 -0.60
C ALA A 170 -8.56 4.56 0.78
N PHE A 171 -7.86 3.65 1.44
CA PHE A 171 -8.15 3.28 2.83
C PHE A 171 -8.05 4.48 3.78
N ARG A 172 -7.02 5.33 3.64
CA ARG A 172 -6.86 6.54 4.44
C ARG A 172 -8.03 7.51 4.24
N LEU A 173 -8.46 7.72 2.99
CA LEU A 173 -9.63 8.54 2.68
C LEU A 173 -10.85 8.08 3.46
N ARG A 174 -11.07 6.77 3.55
CA ARG A 174 -12.23 6.18 4.25
C ARG A 174 -12.07 6.18 5.76
N PHE A 175 -10.98 5.65 6.28
CA PHE A 175 -10.75 5.55 7.72
C PHE A 175 -10.54 6.91 8.40
N GLU A 176 -9.80 7.82 7.75
CA GLU A 176 -9.48 9.13 8.30
C GLU A 176 -10.51 10.21 7.90
N ARG A 177 -11.53 9.86 7.10
CA ARG A 177 -12.55 10.79 6.58
C ARG A 177 -11.93 12.01 5.92
N LEU A 178 -10.92 11.81 5.12
CA LEU A 178 -10.27 12.92 4.44
C LEU A 178 -11.23 13.55 3.44
N SER A 179 -11.45 14.86 3.57
CA SER A 179 -12.16 15.62 2.57
C SER A 179 -11.32 15.80 1.31
N GLN A 180 -11.94 16.12 0.18
CA GLN A 180 -11.24 16.44 -1.06
C GLN A 180 -10.21 17.57 -0.86
N LEU A 181 -10.55 18.59 -0.09
CA LEU A 181 -9.64 19.69 0.19
C LEU A 181 -8.44 19.23 1.00
N LYS A 182 -8.67 18.45 2.07
CA LYS A 182 -7.58 17.92 2.89
C LYS A 182 -6.67 16.97 2.10
N TYR A 183 -7.25 16.14 1.23
CA TYR A 183 -6.45 15.30 0.34
C TYR A 183 -5.60 16.15 -0.62
N ARG A 184 -6.15 17.23 -1.21
CA ARG A 184 -5.38 18.15 -2.07
C ARG A 184 -4.22 18.80 -1.33
N GLU A 185 -4.45 19.31 -0.11
CA GLU A 185 -3.38 19.85 0.74
C GLU A 185 -2.27 18.81 0.95
N MET A 186 -2.65 17.60 1.39
CA MET A 186 -1.68 16.51 1.62
C MET A 186 -0.94 16.08 0.35
N GLN A 187 -1.56 16.22 -0.83
CA GLN A 187 -0.92 15.97 -2.11
C GLN A 187 0.06 17.10 -2.49
N ALA A 188 -0.29 18.35 -2.20
CA ALA A 188 0.57 19.50 -2.43
C ALA A 188 1.79 19.48 -1.48
N GLU A 189 1.58 19.06 -0.23
CA GLU A 189 2.63 18.86 0.77
C GLU A 189 3.45 17.58 0.55
N ARG A 190 3.27 16.88 -0.58
CA ARG A 190 4.02 15.65 -0.91
C ARG A 190 5.53 15.85 -1.00
N CYS A 191 6.08 16.49 -0.01
CA CYS A 191 7.43 16.20 0.43
C CYS A 191 7.50 14.74 0.94
N SER A 192 8.68 14.21 1.04
CA SER A 192 8.99 12.81 1.38
C SER A 192 8.19 12.19 2.53
N GLN A 193 7.64 13.00 3.43
CA GLN A 193 6.92 12.56 4.64
C GLN A 193 5.50 12.03 4.39
N GLN A 194 4.85 12.39 3.29
CA GLN A 194 3.46 11.98 2.99
C GLN A 194 3.39 10.78 2.03
N LYS A 195 4.48 10.45 1.35
CA LYS A 195 4.53 9.28 0.45
C LYS A 195 4.48 8.00 1.28
N ILE A 196 3.56 7.12 0.97
CA ILE A 196 3.56 5.77 1.54
C ILE A 196 4.77 5.03 0.98
N GLN A 197 5.68 4.61 1.88
CA GLN A 197 6.93 3.93 1.51
C GLN A 197 6.72 2.43 1.28
N ASN A 198 7.66 1.77 0.59
CA ASN A 198 7.63 0.32 0.46
C ASN A 198 7.73 -0.34 1.84
N CYS A 199 6.99 -1.41 2.06
CA CYS A 199 6.81 -2.08 3.35
C CYS A 199 6.36 -1.17 4.50
N GLN A 200 5.81 0.00 4.21
CA GLN A 200 5.20 0.83 5.25
C GLN A 200 3.98 0.14 5.84
N VAL A 201 3.97 0.06 7.15
CA VAL A 201 2.86 -0.47 7.94
C VAL A 201 1.99 0.67 8.45
N ILE A 202 0.68 0.58 8.27
CA ILE A 202 -0.31 1.46 8.91
C ILE A 202 -1.28 0.59 9.70
N VAL A 203 -1.39 0.83 11.00
CA VAL A 203 -2.32 0.10 11.87
C VAL A 203 -3.48 1.01 12.24
N TYR A 204 -4.68 0.54 12.03
CA TYR A 204 -5.91 1.17 12.53
C TYR A 204 -6.49 0.30 13.64
N SER A 205 -6.93 0.92 14.73
CA SER A 205 -7.59 0.25 15.84
C SER A 205 -8.77 1.05 16.35
N ARG A 206 -9.87 0.38 16.62
CA ARG A 206 -11.03 0.95 17.33
C ARG A 206 -10.83 0.94 18.84
N ARG A 207 -9.85 0.17 19.33
CA ARG A 207 -9.49 0.10 20.76
C ARG A 207 -8.35 1.05 21.05
N CYS A 208 -8.40 1.69 22.23
CA CYS A 208 -7.28 2.52 22.68
C CYS A 208 -6.05 1.64 22.96
N PRO A 209 -4.94 1.81 22.24
CA PRO A 209 -3.75 0.97 22.41
C PRO A 209 -2.96 1.27 23.69
N VAL A 210 -3.21 2.43 24.32
CA VAL A 210 -2.45 2.92 25.48
C VAL A 210 -3.12 2.55 26.83
N ARG A 211 -4.39 2.17 26.81
CA ARG A 211 -5.14 1.86 28.04
C ARG A 211 -5.56 0.40 28.06
N HIS A 212 -4.85 -0.42 28.78
CA HIS A 212 -5.31 -1.75 29.23
C HIS A 212 -6.50 -1.63 30.21
N ARG A 213 -7.56 -0.94 29.82
CA ARG A 213 -8.79 -0.98 30.62
C ARG A 213 -9.60 -2.21 30.22
N PRO A 214 -10.17 -2.94 31.22
CA PRO A 214 -11.06 -4.06 30.94
C PRO A 214 -12.21 -3.59 30.05
N ARG A 215 -12.68 -4.48 29.19
CA ARG A 215 -13.77 -4.29 28.23
C ARG A 215 -14.94 -3.56 28.88
N MET A 216 -15.15 -2.28 28.53
CA MET A 216 -16.46 -1.67 28.77
C MET A 216 -17.48 -2.37 27.86
N PRO A 217 -18.69 -2.67 28.37
CA PRO A 217 -19.76 -3.21 27.55
C PRO A 217 -19.98 -2.32 26.32
N LEU A 218 -20.15 -2.92 25.16
CA LEU A 218 -20.29 -2.27 23.85
C LEU A 218 -21.33 -1.14 23.81
N ARG A 219 -22.35 -1.20 24.64
CA ARG A 219 -23.42 -0.18 24.76
C ARG A 219 -22.97 1.18 25.33
N ARG A 220 -21.75 1.29 25.89
CA ARG A 220 -21.25 2.54 26.51
C ARG A 220 -19.92 3.02 25.96
N GLN A 221 -19.42 2.43 24.88
CA GLN A 221 -18.25 3.00 24.21
C GLN A 221 -18.73 4.20 23.39
N PRO A 222 -18.12 5.39 23.59
CA PRO A 222 -18.39 6.47 22.65
C PRO A 222 -18.01 5.96 21.27
N ALA A 223 -19.04 5.86 20.43
CA ALA A 223 -18.86 5.46 19.04
C ALA A 223 -17.67 6.20 18.45
N LYS A 224 -16.77 5.48 17.76
CA LYS A 224 -16.07 6.10 16.64
C LYS A 224 -14.67 6.64 16.87
N LEU A 225 -13.91 6.19 17.86
CA LEU A 225 -12.51 6.54 17.96
C LEU A 225 -11.65 5.47 17.33
N THR A 226 -11.04 5.82 16.20
CA THR A 226 -10.03 5.00 15.54
C THR A 226 -8.64 5.51 15.88
N TRP A 227 -7.73 4.63 16.13
CA TRP A 227 -6.33 4.92 16.36
C TRP A 227 -5.52 4.48 15.15
N ARG A 228 -4.61 5.33 14.72
CA ARG A 228 -3.66 5.03 13.65
C ARG A 228 -2.24 5.08 14.19
N ALA A 229 -1.44 4.11 13.82
CA ALA A 229 0.00 4.15 13.96
C ALA A 229 0.65 3.78 12.64
N CYS A 230 1.84 4.30 12.40
CA CYS A 230 2.58 4.11 11.17
C CYS A 230 4.02 3.75 11.50
N ALA A 231 4.53 2.71 10.84
CA ALA A 231 5.94 2.37 10.84
C ALA A 231 6.45 2.37 9.39
N ILE A 232 7.61 2.99 9.19
CA ILE A 232 8.25 3.12 7.87
C ILE A 232 9.62 2.46 7.97
N PRO A 233 9.99 1.58 7.01
CA PRO A 233 11.35 1.05 6.94
C PRO A 233 12.35 2.18 6.76
N GLU A 234 13.41 2.19 7.55
CA GLU A 234 14.53 3.09 7.30
C GLU A 234 15.30 2.60 6.08
N GLN A 235 15.36 3.44 5.06
CA GLN A 235 15.95 3.09 3.77
C GLN A 235 17.45 2.81 3.84
N VAL A 236 18.11 3.21 4.91
CA VAL A 236 19.58 3.14 5.05
C VAL A 236 20.04 1.94 5.87
N THR A 237 19.23 1.47 6.81
CA THR A 237 19.62 0.42 7.77
C THR A 237 18.83 -0.87 7.63
N GLY A 238 17.80 -0.91 6.77
CA GLY A 238 16.87 -2.04 6.70
C GLY A 238 15.97 -2.20 7.94
N GLN A 239 16.06 -1.28 8.91
CA GLN A 239 15.24 -1.29 10.11
C GLN A 239 13.97 -0.46 9.91
N LEU A 240 12.89 -0.86 10.56
CA LEU A 240 11.69 -0.04 10.63
C LEU A 240 11.86 1.06 11.68
N SER A 241 11.49 2.28 11.31
CA SER A 241 11.54 3.42 12.22
C SER A 241 10.74 3.18 13.50
N ASN A 242 11.35 3.45 14.65
CA ASN A 242 10.68 3.38 15.96
C ASN A 242 9.68 4.52 16.21
N SER A 243 9.41 5.37 15.21
CA SER A 243 8.43 6.45 15.31
C SER A 243 6.97 5.99 15.23
N PHE A 244 6.66 4.84 15.81
CA PHE A 244 5.31 4.30 15.87
C PHE A 244 4.48 5.10 16.88
N ARG A 245 3.75 6.10 16.38
CA ARG A 245 2.87 6.96 17.19
C ARG A 245 1.41 6.69 16.86
N TRP A 246 0.60 6.48 17.89
CA TRP A 246 -0.83 6.37 17.75
C TRP A 246 -1.47 7.75 17.62
N MET A 247 -2.25 7.95 16.55
CA MET A 247 -3.07 9.14 16.34
C MET A 247 -4.55 8.76 16.40
N ARG A 248 -5.37 9.65 16.96
CA ARG A 248 -6.79 9.43 17.17
C ARG A 248 -7.61 9.96 16.01
N PHE A 249 -8.56 9.17 15.52
CA PHE A 249 -9.49 9.54 14.46
C PHE A 249 -10.91 9.14 14.82
N VAL A 250 -11.89 9.78 14.15
CA VAL A 250 -13.29 9.38 14.23
C VAL A 250 -13.60 8.43 13.07
N CYS A 251 -13.91 7.17 13.37
CA CYS A 251 -14.26 6.17 12.37
C CYS A 251 -15.74 6.26 12.00
N PRO A 252 -16.10 6.32 10.69
CA PRO A 252 -17.49 6.37 10.26
C PRO A 252 -18.23 5.04 10.30
N TRP A 253 -17.51 3.95 10.37
CA TRP A 253 -18.06 2.61 10.18
C TRP A 253 -18.34 1.93 11.52
N ASP A 254 -19.48 2.29 12.15
CA ASP A 254 -20.14 1.46 13.13
C ASP A 254 -21.24 0.68 12.40
N VAL A 255 -20.94 -0.52 11.99
CA VAL A 255 -21.96 -1.45 11.48
C VAL A 255 -22.18 -2.50 12.57
N GLU A 256 -23.43 -2.68 12.93
CA GLU A 256 -23.86 -3.70 13.88
C GLU A 256 -23.45 -5.10 13.40
N ARG A 257 -23.08 -5.93 14.33
CA ARG A 257 -22.54 -7.28 14.09
C ARG A 257 -23.59 -8.18 13.43
N SER A 258 -23.19 -8.82 12.35
CA SER A 258 -23.85 -10.01 11.85
C SER A 258 -22.82 -10.98 11.29
N GLY A 259 -22.42 -11.95 12.08
CA GLY A 259 -21.53 -13.03 11.64
C GLY A 259 -21.23 -13.99 12.79
N GLY A 260 -21.72 -15.19 12.70
CA GLY A 260 -21.50 -16.23 13.69
C GLY A 260 -20.09 -16.83 13.66
N ASP A 261 -19.73 -17.55 14.71
CA ASP A 261 -18.39 -18.17 14.90
C ASP A 261 -18.06 -19.22 13.80
N GLU A 262 -19.06 -19.75 13.15
CA GLU A 262 -18.92 -20.76 12.11
C GLU A 262 -18.16 -20.24 10.87
N TRP A 263 -18.44 -19.01 10.44
CA TRP A 263 -17.70 -18.36 9.35
C TRP A 263 -16.24 -18.08 9.70
N ARG A 264 -15.96 -17.75 10.94
CA ARG A 264 -14.59 -17.55 11.43
C ARG A 264 -13.75 -18.81 11.36
N GLN A 265 -14.35 -19.99 11.59
CA GLN A 265 -13.65 -21.26 11.53
C GLN A 265 -13.32 -21.65 10.08
N ILE A 266 -14.27 -21.49 9.15
CA ILE A 266 -14.05 -21.70 7.71
C ILE A 266 -12.98 -20.76 7.18
N GLU A 267 -13.02 -19.49 7.56
CA GLU A 267 -12.06 -18.50 7.13
C GLU A 267 -10.64 -18.72 7.69
N ARG A 268 -10.50 -19.29 8.90
CA ARG A 268 -9.19 -19.65 9.46
C ARG A 268 -8.55 -20.85 8.77
N SER A 269 -9.35 -21.78 8.28
CA SER A 269 -8.87 -22.99 7.60
C SER A 269 -8.57 -22.82 6.12
N GLY A 270 -9.10 -21.78 5.48
CA GLY A 270 -8.91 -21.49 4.06
C GLY A 270 -7.79 -20.49 3.78
N GLY A 271 -7.31 -20.48 2.54
CA GLY A 271 -6.26 -19.59 2.07
C GLY A 271 -4.88 -20.26 1.99
N LEU A 272 -3.94 -19.58 1.32
CA LEU A 272 -2.60 -20.08 1.04
C LEU A 272 -1.66 -19.79 2.22
N THR A 273 -0.79 -20.74 2.55
CA THR A 273 0.34 -20.46 3.44
C THR A 273 1.30 -19.45 2.80
N GLY A 274 2.18 -18.86 3.59
CA GLY A 274 3.22 -17.99 3.06
C GLY A 274 4.11 -18.68 2.02
N ALA A 275 4.41 -19.97 2.22
CA ALA A 275 5.20 -20.77 1.28
C ALA A 275 4.46 -21.04 -0.03
N GLU A 276 3.19 -21.41 0.02
CA GLU A 276 2.35 -21.63 -1.16
C GLU A 276 2.19 -20.33 -1.96
N LEU A 277 1.97 -19.21 -1.29
CA LEU A 277 1.86 -17.90 -1.92
C LEU A 277 3.16 -17.48 -2.61
N LEU A 278 4.32 -17.73 -1.98
CA LEU A 278 5.63 -17.49 -2.58
C LEU A 278 5.90 -18.39 -3.79
N ALA A 279 5.51 -19.66 -3.72
CA ALA A 279 5.68 -20.59 -4.83
C ALA A 279 4.86 -20.13 -6.05
N GLU A 280 3.61 -19.72 -5.84
CA GLU A 280 2.76 -19.17 -6.91
C GLU A 280 3.37 -17.88 -7.48
N ALA A 281 3.73 -16.92 -6.65
CA ALA A 281 4.31 -15.66 -7.10
C ALA A 281 5.63 -15.85 -7.85
N ARG A 282 6.48 -16.78 -7.39
CA ARG A 282 7.80 -17.07 -7.99
C ARG A 282 7.74 -17.93 -9.24
N SER A 283 6.58 -18.46 -9.60
CA SER A 283 6.38 -19.08 -10.92
C SER A 283 6.53 -18.07 -12.06
N ILE A 284 6.33 -16.78 -11.77
CA ILE A 284 6.56 -15.67 -12.71
C ILE A 284 8.05 -15.30 -12.68
N PRO A 285 8.79 -15.38 -13.80
CA PRO A 285 10.20 -15.00 -13.83
C PRO A 285 10.38 -13.48 -13.62
N ARG A 286 11.49 -13.07 -13.02
CA ARG A 286 11.86 -11.67 -12.95
C ARG A 286 12.18 -11.12 -14.34
N ILE A 287 11.85 -9.84 -14.57
CA ILE A 287 12.17 -9.13 -15.82
C ILE A 287 13.65 -8.71 -15.80
N TYR A 288 14.12 -8.24 -14.65
CA TYR A 288 15.47 -7.72 -14.51
C TYR A 288 16.32 -8.66 -13.67
N ASN A 289 17.57 -8.85 -14.09
CA ASN A 289 18.58 -9.53 -13.29
C ASN A 289 18.93 -8.71 -12.05
N ASN A 290 19.43 -9.36 -11.01
CA ASN A 290 19.71 -8.81 -9.67
C ASN A 290 20.50 -7.49 -9.64
N GLN A 291 21.31 -7.21 -10.67
CA GLN A 291 22.12 -5.98 -10.78
C GLN A 291 21.31 -4.69 -10.90
N ILE A 292 20.00 -4.77 -11.18
CA ILE A 292 19.12 -3.59 -11.39
C ILE A 292 18.36 -3.22 -10.11
N SER A 293 18.39 -4.07 -9.09
CA SER A 293 17.57 -3.94 -7.89
C SER A 293 17.88 -2.72 -7.03
N SER A 294 19.08 -2.18 -7.07
CA SER A 294 19.43 -1.02 -6.26
C SER A 294 19.66 0.21 -7.12
N MET A 295 18.97 1.30 -6.80
CA MET A 295 19.36 2.64 -7.23
C MET A 295 20.64 3.06 -6.48
N ASP A 296 21.69 2.23 -6.55
CA ASP A 296 22.97 2.52 -5.87
C ASP A 296 23.88 3.41 -6.70
N ASP A 297 23.48 3.73 -7.94
CA ASP A 297 24.17 4.74 -8.75
C ASP A 297 24.02 6.12 -8.05
N PRO A 298 25.14 6.70 -7.56
CA PRO A 298 25.10 7.99 -6.84
C PRO A 298 24.63 9.14 -7.73
N GLU A 299 24.84 9.07 -9.03
CA GLU A 299 24.42 10.11 -9.98
C GLU A 299 22.91 10.05 -10.20
N LEU A 300 22.36 8.86 -10.35
CA LEU A 300 20.92 8.64 -10.48
C LEU A 300 20.17 9.06 -9.20
N LYS A 301 20.74 8.73 -8.02
CA LYS A 301 20.22 9.20 -6.73
C LYS A 301 20.20 10.73 -6.66
N ARG A 302 21.27 11.39 -7.08
CA ARG A 302 21.38 12.85 -7.09
C ARG A 302 20.35 13.50 -8.02
N LYS A 303 20.21 12.98 -9.25
CA LYS A 303 19.20 13.42 -10.22
C LYS A 303 17.77 13.24 -9.68
N LEU A 304 17.46 12.13 -9.03
CA LEU A 304 16.15 11.87 -8.44
C LEU A 304 15.83 12.87 -7.31
N VAL A 305 16.82 13.19 -6.45
CA VAL A 305 16.66 14.19 -5.39
C VAL A 305 16.40 15.59 -5.98
N GLN A 306 17.14 15.97 -7.01
CA GLN A 306 16.94 17.25 -7.72
C GLN A 306 15.55 17.33 -8.35
N TYR A 307 15.11 16.26 -9.03
CA TYR A 307 13.79 16.19 -9.61
C TYR A 307 12.68 16.31 -8.55
N LYS A 308 12.81 15.58 -7.44
CA LYS A 308 11.84 15.65 -6.33
C LYS A 308 11.76 17.07 -5.73
N LYS A 309 12.89 17.79 -5.61
CA LYS A 309 12.93 19.20 -5.18
C LYS A 309 12.28 20.13 -6.20
N ALA A 310 12.58 19.97 -7.49
CA ALA A 310 12.01 20.79 -8.56
C ALA A 310 10.48 20.58 -8.66
N ALA A 311 10.01 19.34 -8.57
CA ALA A 311 8.58 19.02 -8.56
C ALA A 311 7.84 19.64 -7.37
N SER A 312 8.45 19.62 -6.18
CA SER A 312 7.90 20.28 -4.98
C SER A 312 7.84 21.80 -5.13
N SER A 313 8.87 22.41 -5.72
CA SER A 313 8.90 23.86 -5.97
C SER A 313 7.89 24.30 -7.04
N ALA A 314 7.68 23.49 -8.08
CA ALA A 314 6.68 23.75 -9.10
C ALA A 314 5.25 23.67 -8.57
N ILE A 315 5.00 22.76 -7.63
CA ILE A 315 3.70 22.61 -6.95
C ILE A 315 3.42 23.79 -6.01
N ALA A 316 4.46 24.28 -5.32
CA ALA A 316 4.34 25.42 -4.40
C ALA A 316 4.12 26.77 -5.12
N ARG A 317 4.47 26.88 -6.42
CA ARG A 317 4.35 28.10 -7.24
C ARG A 317 3.15 28.11 -8.19
N ALA A 318 2.33 27.06 -8.18
CA ALA A 318 1.12 27.04 -9.01
C ALA A 318 -0.01 27.81 -8.29
N PRO A 319 -0.65 28.80 -8.95
CA PRO A 319 -1.71 29.63 -8.38
C PRO A 319 -2.95 28.82 -7.99
#